data_7e6157a9042f6be9037f3148aff08fb8
#
_entry.id   7e6157a9042f6be9037f3148aff08fb8
#
_cell.length_a   1.000
_cell.length_b   1.000
_cell.length_c   1.000
_cell.angle_alpha   90.00
_cell.angle_beta   90.00
_cell.angle_gamma   90.00
#
_symmetry.space_group_name_H-M   'P 1'
#
loop_
_entity.id
_entity.type
_entity.pdbx_description
1 polymer ?
#
loop_
_entity_poly.entity_id
_entity_poly.type
_entity_poly.pdbx_seq_one_letter_code
_entity_poly.pdbx_strand_id
1 'polypeptide(L)'
;MKTFSAGRTDVGRKRENNEDSFHTDDQVGLYIVADGMGGHRAGEVASSTVVSSVKDYMEAFHTSPVAQETDESNMSPAATAVCHSIELANRVVYQLSQDQGSYKGMGSTAAVAYLHGDTLVTANVGDSRIYLVREDNIEQLTQDHTLFAEHIRKNPNWDPNSASIPMKHILVRAVGIHEAVEADVYEMQPLPGDLVILCSDGLTDMLSDDEIHQAVLAGGELEEVCSRLVDMANEKGGLDNVTAVVFFLQKEEKGLLHKLFGSK
;
A
#
# COMPACT_ATOMS: atom_id res chain seq x y z
N MET A 1 -19.50 3.47 3.81
CA MET A 1 -19.16 2.15 4.39
C MET A 1 -18.37 2.35 5.67
N LYS A 2 -18.21 1.34 6.51
CA LYS A 2 -17.36 1.36 7.70
C LYS A 2 -16.20 0.38 7.49
N THR A 3 -15.02 0.75 7.93
CA THR A 3 -13.83 -0.09 7.86
C THR A 3 -13.38 -0.51 9.25
N PHE A 4 -12.67 -1.63 9.29
CA PHE A 4 -11.93 -2.13 10.44
C PHE A 4 -10.59 -2.60 9.90
N SER A 5 -9.51 -2.22 10.55
CA SER A 5 -8.17 -2.54 10.06
C SER A 5 -7.24 -3.04 11.14
N ALA A 6 -6.23 -3.77 10.72
CA ALA A 6 -5.06 -4.10 11.50
C ALA A 6 -3.81 -4.01 10.62
N GLY A 7 -2.66 -3.86 11.26
CA GLY A 7 -1.38 -3.87 10.59
C GLY A 7 -0.31 -4.50 11.46
N ARG A 8 0.63 -5.18 10.83
CA ARG A 8 1.82 -5.73 11.49
C ARG A 8 3.04 -5.58 10.60
N THR A 9 4.15 -5.21 11.22
CA THR A 9 5.47 -5.21 10.60
C THR A 9 6.44 -6.02 11.45
N ASP A 10 7.42 -6.67 10.82
CA ASP A 10 8.46 -7.47 11.46
C ASP A 10 9.78 -7.29 10.69
N VAL A 11 10.90 -7.29 11.41
CA VAL A 11 12.23 -7.11 10.82
C VAL A 11 12.63 -8.27 9.89
N GLY A 12 11.93 -9.39 9.97
CA GLY A 12 12.33 -10.62 9.27
C GLY A 12 13.39 -11.42 10.04
N ARG A 13 14.04 -12.36 9.34
CA ARG A 13 15.04 -13.26 9.94
C ARG A 13 16.46 -12.97 9.47
N LYS A 14 16.63 -12.05 8.51
CA LYS A 14 17.93 -11.77 7.87
C LYS A 14 18.38 -10.32 8.00
N ARG A 15 17.43 -9.41 8.15
CA ARG A 15 17.72 -7.98 8.32
C ARG A 15 18.01 -7.65 9.79
N GLU A 16 18.78 -6.61 10.02
CA GLU A 16 19.09 -6.09 11.37
C GLU A 16 18.13 -4.94 11.74
N ASN A 17 17.67 -4.15 10.75
CA ASN A 17 16.77 -3.04 10.92
C ASN A 17 15.50 -3.28 10.12
N ASN A 18 14.40 -2.67 10.59
CA ASN A 18 13.16 -2.61 9.84
C ASN A 18 13.09 -1.27 9.11
N GLU A 19 13.13 -1.30 7.79
CA GLU A 19 13.03 -0.13 6.92
C GLU A 19 11.60 0.05 6.37
N ASP A 20 10.68 -0.87 6.70
CA ASP A 20 9.25 -0.73 6.39
C ASP A 20 8.55 0.23 7.35
N SER A 21 7.54 0.91 6.85
CA SER A 21 6.61 1.74 7.62
C SER A 21 5.17 1.54 7.13
N PHE A 22 4.20 1.64 8.03
CA PHE A 22 2.80 1.57 7.66
C PHE A 22 1.92 2.52 8.47
N HIS A 23 0.71 2.76 7.98
CA HIS A 23 -0.33 3.52 8.68
C HIS A 23 -1.71 2.92 8.42
N THR A 24 -2.56 2.94 9.45
CA THR A 24 -3.98 2.56 9.35
C THR A 24 -4.83 3.58 10.09
N ASP A 25 -5.88 4.08 9.44
CA ASP A 25 -6.86 4.97 10.05
C ASP A 25 -8.26 4.70 9.49
N ASP A 26 -9.08 4.03 10.28
CA ASP A 26 -10.46 3.68 9.92
C ASP A 26 -11.41 4.89 9.94
N GLN A 27 -11.06 5.99 10.61
CA GLN A 27 -11.89 7.19 10.67
C GLN A 27 -11.72 8.02 9.40
N VAL A 28 -10.49 8.14 8.93
CA VAL A 28 -10.15 8.80 7.66
C VAL A 28 -10.40 7.85 6.48
N GLY A 29 -10.27 6.54 6.69
CA GLY A 29 -10.31 5.51 5.65
C GLY A 29 -8.99 5.40 4.89
N LEU A 30 -7.85 5.66 5.56
CA LEU A 30 -6.52 5.73 4.94
C LEU A 30 -5.61 4.60 5.42
N TYR A 31 -5.01 3.89 4.47
CA TYR A 31 -4.10 2.78 4.70
C TYR A 31 -2.87 2.94 3.83
N ILE A 32 -1.68 2.77 4.41
CA ILE A 32 -0.41 3.01 3.73
C ILE A 32 0.58 1.91 4.13
N VAL A 33 1.32 1.38 3.15
CA VAL A 33 2.54 0.60 3.35
C VAL A 33 3.64 1.23 2.51
N ALA A 34 4.82 1.38 3.09
CA ALA A 34 6.00 1.93 2.47
C ALA A 34 7.22 1.10 2.86
N ASP A 35 7.97 0.63 1.87
CA ASP A 35 9.21 -0.12 2.02
C ASP A 35 10.38 0.80 1.68
N GLY A 36 11.27 0.99 2.64
CA GLY A 36 12.37 1.94 2.56
C GLY A 36 13.65 1.30 2.03
N MET A 37 14.31 1.98 1.11
CA MET A 37 15.60 1.56 0.58
C MET A 37 16.67 2.64 0.75
N GLY A 38 17.95 2.22 0.88
CA GLY A 38 19.06 3.15 0.97
C GLY A 38 20.14 2.71 1.95
N GLY A 39 19.92 1.58 2.60
CA GLY A 39 20.82 0.95 3.57
C GLY A 39 20.87 1.66 4.93
N HIS A 40 20.99 0.88 6.00
CA HIS A 40 21.04 1.35 7.38
C HIS A 40 19.80 2.19 7.77
N ARG A 41 20.02 3.44 8.23
CA ARG A 41 18.94 4.34 8.66
C ARG A 41 18.25 5.09 7.53
N ALA A 42 18.77 5.03 6.32
CA ALA A 42 18.25 5.84 5.23
C ALA A 42 16.90 5.32 4.73
N GLY A 43 16.74 4.00 4.62
CA GLY A 43 15.47 3.38 4.26
C GLY A 43 14.37 3.65 5.28
N GLU A 44 14.64 3.47 6.58
CA GLU A 44 13.70 3.78 7.68
C GLU A 44 13.21 5.25 7.62
N VAL A 45 14.13 6.19 7.37
CA VAL A 45 13.78 7.60 7.23
C VAL A 45 12.95 7.84 5.98
N ALA A 46 13.26 7.17 4.86
CA ALA A 46 12.52 7.33 3.62
C ALA A 46 11.07 6.82 3.77
N SER A 47 10.87 5.58 4.22
CA SER A 47 9.53 5.01 4.37
C SER A 47 8.67 5.75 5.40
N SER A 48 9.25 6.12 6.56
CA SER A 48 8.52 6.90 7.57
C SER A 48 8.17 8.31 7.09
N THR A 49 9.02 8.93 6.25
CA THR A 49 8.73 10.23 5.62
C THR A 49 7.60 10.11 4.60
N VAL A 50 7.57 9.03 3.80
CA VAL A 50 6.47 8.75 2.86
C VAL A 50 5.16 8.62 3.64
N VAL A 51 5.12 7.74 4.64
CA VAL A 51 3.92 7.51 5.45
C VAL A 51 3.42 8.80 6.11
N SER A 52 4.31 9.57 6.75
CA SER A 52 3.90 10.81 7.42
C SER A 52 3.42 11.88 6.44
N SER A 53 4.11 12.07 5.30
CA SER A 53 3.73 13.07 4.31
C SER A 53 2.38 12.77 3.66
N VAL A 54 2.14 11.50 3.29
CA VAL A 54 0.86 11.08 2.72
C VAL A 54 -0.25 11.21 3.75
N LYS A 55 -0.03 10.74 4.98
CA LYS A 55 -0.98 10.85 6.08
C LYS A 55 -1.39 12.31 6.33
N ASP A 56 -0.42 13.20 6.57
CA ASP A 56 -0.69 14.60 6.93
C ASP A 56 -1.49 15.32 5.81
N TYR A 57 -1.14 15.04 4.53
CA TYR A 57 -1.87 15.59 3.39
C TYR A 57 -3.31 15.07 3.31
N MET A 58 -3.49 13.75 3.46
CA MET A 58 -4.81 13.12 3.33
C MET A 58 -5.74 13.44 4.51
N GLU A 59 -5.21 13.59 5.73
CA GLU A 59 -5.98 14.08 6.89
C GLU A 59 -6.46 15.52 6.65
N ALA A 60 -5.60 16.40 6.12
CA ALA A 60 -5.99 17.76 5.75
C ALA A 60 -7.07 17.77 4.65
N PHE A 61 -6.92 16.93 3.62
CA PHE A 61 -7.92 16.77 2.56
C PHE A 61 -9.25 16.24 3.12
N HIS A 62 -9.21 15.25 4.01
CA HIS A 62 -10.42 14.66 4.63
C HIS A 62 -11.21 15.69 5.44
N THR A 63 -10.53 16.56 6.19
CA THR A 63 -11.18 17.58 7.04
C THR A 63 -11.67 18.80 6.26
N SER A 64 -11.02 19.13 5.17
CA SER A 64 -11.34 20.29 4.33
C SER A 64 -11.08 19.96 2.87
N PRO A 65 -11.99 19.20 2.23
CA PRO A 65 -11.84 18.87 0.82
C PRO A 65 -11.80 20.19 0.02
N VAL A 66 -10.62 20.56 -0.44
CA VAL A 66 -10.50 21.69 -1.38
C VAL A 66 -11.23 21.26 -2.63
N ALA A 67 -12.22 22.05 -3.05
CA ALA A 67 -12.80 21.90 -4.37
C ALA A 67 -11.67 22.18 -5.38
N GLN A 68 -10.92 21.15 -5.73
CA GLN A 68 -9.93 21.26 -6.79
C GLN A 68 -10.72 21.46 -8.08
N GLU A 69 -10.39 22.53 -8.79
CA GLU A 69 -10.80 22.69 -10.17
C GLU A 69 -10.50 21.37 -10.87
N THR A 70 -11.48 20.83 -11.58
CA THR A 70 -11.34 19.57 -12.32
C THR A 70 -10.12 19.69 -13.21
N ASP A 71 -9.04 19.06 -12.78
CA ASP A 71 -7.85 18.90 -13.61
C ASP A 71 -8.28 18.13 -14.87
N GLU A 72 -7.56 18.31 -15.97
CA GLU A 72 -7.84 17.64 -17.25
C GLU A 72 -7.73 16.10 -17.14
N SER A 73 -7.24 15.58 -15.99
CA SER A 73 -7.29 14.17 -15.63
C SER A 73 -8.74 13.80 -15.25
N ASN A 74 -9.34 12.81 -15.89
CA ASN A 74 -10.67 12.29 -15.56
C ASN A 74 -10.75 11.60 -14.17
N MET A 75 -9.84 11.92 -13.23
CA MET A 75 -9.77 11.35 -11.89
C MET A 75 -10.73 12.05 -10.93
N SER A 76 -11.20 11.31 -9.91
CA SER A 76 -11.98 11.91 -8.83
C SER A 76 -11.11 12.86 -7.98
N PRO A 77 -11.71 13.82 -7.23
CA PRO A 77 -10.96 14.64 -6.29
C PRO A 77 -10.17 13.83 -5.26
N ALA A 78 -10.69 12.67 -4.85
CA ALA A 78 -10.02 11.77 -3.92
C ALA A 78 -8.76 11.14 -4.56
N ALA A 79 -8.86 10.68 -5.80
CA ALA A 79 -7.72 10.12 -6.54
C ALA A 79 -6.65 11.19 -6.79
N THR A 80 -7.05 12.39 -7.18
CA THR A 80 -6.15 13.53 -7.35
C THR A 80 -5.43 13.86 -6.04
N ALA A 81 -6.14 13.86 -4.90
CA ALA A 81 -5.54 14.11 -3.59
C ALA A 81 -4.50 13.04 -3.22
N VAL A 82 -4.79 11.76 -3.48
CA VAL A 82 -3.83 10.66 -3.26
C VAL A 82 -2.58 10.86 -4.14
N CYS A 83 -2.73 11.19 -5.43
CA CYS A 83 -1.59 11.51 -6.31
C CYS A 83 -0.73 12.64 -5.73
N HIS A 84 -1.36 13.76 -5.40
CA HIS A 84 -0.64 14.92 -4.86
C HIS A 84 0.06 14.62 -3.53
N SER A 85 -0.53 13.77 -2.69
CA SER A 85 0.10 13.33 -1.44
C SER A 85 1.40 12.56 -1.68
N ILE A 86 1.40 11.65 -2.67
CA ILE A 86 2.59 10.89 -3.07
C ILE A 86 3.64 11.80 -3.73
N GLU A 87 3.21 12.74 -4.58
CA GLU A 87 4.11 13.73 -5.17
C GLU A 87 4.77 14.63 -4.12
N LEU A 88 4.02 15.04 -3.09
CA LEU A 88 4.56 15.79 -1.97
C LEU A 88 5.59 14.95 -1.21
N ALA A 89 5.25 13.69 -0.87
CA ALA A 89 6.15 12.75 -0.23
C ALA A 89 7.44 12.58 -1.06
N ASN A 90 7.30 12.43 -2.39
CA ASN A 90 8.45 12.33 -3.29
C ASN A 90 9.37 13.55 -3.19
N ARG A 91 8.82 14.76 -3.25
CA ARG A 91 9.62 15.99 -3.13
C ARG A 91 10.39 16.06 -1.82
N VAL A 92 9.73 15.70 -0.71
CA VAL A 92 10.37 15.72 0.62
C VAL A 92 11.51 14.70 0.70
N VAL A 93 11.26 13.44 0.31
CA VAL A 93 12.28 12.37 0.34
C VAL A 93 13.41 12.69 -0.63
N TYR A 94 13.10 13.18 -1.85
CA TYR A 94 14.11 13.57 -2.82
C TYR A 94 15.01 14.69 -2.30
N GLN A 95 14.46 15.73 -1.68
CA GLN A 95 15.25 16.82 -1.09
C GLN A 95 16.19 16.29 0.00
N LEU A 96 15.67 15.44 0.91
CA LEU A 96 16.50 14.82 1.95
C LEU A 96 17.59 13.91 1.35
N SER A 97 17.32 13.23 0.24
CA SER A 97 18.29 12.35 -0.44
C SER A 97 19.41 13.11 -1.14
N GLN A 98 19.21 14.41 -1.46
CA GLN A 98 20.24 15.26 -2.08
C GLN A 98 21.20 15.86 -1.06
N ASP A 99 20.81 15.92 0.22
CA ASP A 99 21.69 16.40 1.27
C ASP A 99 22.90 15.47 1.42
N GLN A 100 24.09 16.08 1.55
CA GLN A 100 25.34 15.33 1.69
C GLN A 100 25.38 14.65 3.05
N GLY A 101 25.35 13.31 3.08
CA GLY A 101 25.42 12.56 4.31
C GLY A 101 24.84 11.15 4.21
N SER A 102 24.32 10.66 5.33
CA SER A 102 23.81 9.30 5.51
C SER A 102 22.52 8.99 4.74
N TYR A 103 21.85 9.96 4.14
CA TYR A 103 20.58 9.81 3.42
C TYR A 103 20.72 9.83 1.90
N LYS A 104 21.96 9.91 1.38
CA LYS A 104 22.20 10.00 -0.07
C LYS A 104 21.65 8.76 -0.79
N GLY A 105 20.76 9.00 -1.76
CA GLY A 105 20.18 7.94 -2.58
C GLY A 105 19.11 7.10 -1.88
N MET A 106 18.60 7.57 -0.73
CA MET A 106 17.44 6.92 -0.11
C MET A 106 16.18 7.06 -0.97
N GLY A 107 15.30 6.10 -0.86
CA GLY A 107 14.00 6.10 -1.50
C GLY A 107 13.04 5.17 -0.78
N SER A 108 11.84 5.07 -1.28
CA SER A 108 10.83 4.17 -0.72
C SER A 108 9.80 3.77 -1.77
N THR A 109 9.12 2.67 -1.54
CA THR A 109 7.84 2.39 -2.19
C THR A 109 6.72 3.21 -1.54
N ALA A 110 5.56 3.22 -2.17
CA ALA A 110 4.32 3.74 -1.59
C ALA A 110 3.14 2.92 -2.13
N ALA A 111 2.48 2.14 -1.27
CA ALA A 111 1.19 1.52 -1.54
C ALA A 111 0.15 2.22 -0.65
N VAL A 112 -0.81 2.89 -1.26
CA VAL A 112 -1.81 3.72 -0.57
C VAL A 112 -3.20 3.26 -0.97
N ALA A 113 -4.08 3.03 0.02
CA ALA A 113 -5.49 2.81 -0.18
C ALA A 113 -6.30 3.85 0.61
N TYR A 114 -7.25 4.51 -0.05
CA TYR A 114 -8.09 5.54 0.55
C TYR A 114 -9.56 5.30 0.22
N LEU A 115 -10.36 5.06 1.25
CA LEU A 115 -11.81 4.92 1.10
C LEU A 115 -12.48 6.27 1.32
N HIS A 116 -13.04 6.85 0.26
CA HIS A 116 -13.79 8.10 0.31
C HIS A 116 -15.24 7.89 -0.14
N GLY A 117 -16.17 7.98 0.81
CA GLY A 117 -17.58 7.67 0.53
C GLY A 117 -17.77 6.21 0.10
N ASP A 118 -18.17 6.01 -1.15
CA ASP A 118 -18.38 4.68 -1.75
C ASP A 118 -17.32 4.33 -2.81
N THR A 119 -16.19 5.05 -2.81
CA THR A 119 -15.09 4.82 -3.74
C THR A 119 -13.83 4.43 -2.98
N LEU A 120 -13.22 3.33 -3.38
CA LEU A 120 -11.87 2.95 -2.97
C LEU A 120 -10.88 3.43 -4.03
N VAL A 121 -9.95 4.29 -3.62
CA VAL A 121 -8.82 4.74 -4.42
C VAL A 121 -7.60 3.94 -3.96
N THR A 122 -6.89 3.33 -4.89
CA THR A 122 -5.58 2.72 -4.65
C THR A 122 -4.53 3.42 -5.49
N ALA A 123 -3.34 3.61 -4.92
CA ALA A 123 -2.21 4.20 -5.63
C ALA A 123 -0.92 3.44 -5.28
N ASN A 124 -0.04 3.31 -6.28
CA ASN A 124 1.20 2.56 -6.13
C ASN A 124 2.40 3.26 -6.78
N VAL A 125 3.53 3.22 -6.06
CA VAL A 125 4.89 3.49 -6.57
C VAL A 125 5.81 2.43 -5.97
N GLY A 126 6.45 1.62 -6.80
CA GLY A 126 7.32 0.54 -6.37
C GLY A 126 6.69 -0.84 -6.53
N ASP A 127 7.10 -1.80 -5.70
CA ASP A 127 6.69 -3.21 -5.74
C ASP A 127 5.98 -3.69 -4.45
N SER A 128 5.69 -2.78 -3.53
CA SER A 128 4.69 -3.02 -2.50
C SER A 128 3.31 -3.16 -3.15
N ARG A 129 2.51 -4.13 -2.70
CA ARG A 129 1.30 -4.52 -3.41
C ARG A 129 0.02 -4.23 -2.62
N ILE A 130 -1.07 -4.10 -3.36
CA ILE A 130 -2.44 -4.03 -2.84
C ILE A 130 -3.24 -5.14 -3.48
N TYR A 131 -3.88 -5.96 -2.65
CA TYR A 131 -4.78 -7.03 -3.07
C TYR A 131 -6.20 -6.76 -2.62
N LEU A 132 -7.15 -7.20 -3.43
CA LEU A 132 -8.56 -7.32 -3.08
C LEU A 132 -8.90 -8.80 -2.91
N VAL A 133 -9.45 -9.16 -1.75
CA VAL A 133 -10.08 -10.46 -1.53
C VAL A 133 -11.59 -10.25 -1.53
N ARG A 134 -12.25 -10.85 -2.49
CA ARG A 134 -13.70 -10.80 -2.65
C ARG A 134 -14.24 -12.20 -2.86
N GLU A 135 -15.12 -12.65 -1.96
CA GLU A 135 -15.59 -14.02 -1.95
C GLU A 135 -14.41 -15.01 -1.91
N ASP A 136 -14.34 -15.94 -2.84
CA ASP A 136 -13.28 -16.96 -2.94
C ASP A 136 -12.18 -16.57 -3.94
N ASN A 137 -11.97 -15.28 -4.18
CA ASN A 137 -10.97 -14.79 -5.14
C ASN A 137 -10.04 -13.75 -4.53
N ILE A 138 -8.77 -13.79 -4.91
CA ILE A 138 -7.77 -12.76 -4.62
C ILE A 138 -7.32 -12.13 -5.94
N GLU A 139 -7.25 -10.80 -5.98
CA GLU A 139 -6.83 -10.03 -7.14
C GLU A 139 -5.80 -8.99 -6.72
N GLN A 140 -4.65 -8.96 -7.38
CA GLN A 140 -3.67 -7.89 -7.22
C GLN A 140 -4.17 -6.64 -7.96
N LEU A 141 -4.43 -5.56 -7.23
CA LEU A 141 -4.90 -4.28 -7.78
C LEU A 141 -3.76 -3.40 -8.31
N THR A 142 -2.54 -3.62 -7.85
CA THR A 142 -1.34 -2.85 -8.22
C THR A 142 -0.51 -3.59 -9.27
N GLN A 143 0.32 -2.84 -9.98
CA GLN A 143 1.34 -3.39 -10.87
C GLN A 143 2.71 -3.04 -10.32
N ASP A 144 3.59 -4.04 -10.17
CA ASP A 144 4.94 -3.82 -9.67
C ASP A 144 5.77 -2.96 -10.63
N HIS A 145 6.47 -1.98 -10.09
CA HIS A 145 7.40 -1.14 -10.84
C HIS A 145 8.82 -1.70 -10.76
N THR A 146 8.99 -2.93 -11.27
CA THR A 146 10.31 -3.59 -11.36
C THR A 146 10.72 -3.84 -12.81
N LEU A 147 12.01 -3.99 -13.05
CA LEU A 147 12.52 -4.38 -14.38
C LEU A 147 11.91 -5.71 -14.84
N PHE A 148 11.65 -6.62 -13.90
CA PHE A 148 11.03 -7.90 -14.17
C PHE A 148 9.59 -7.75 -14.64
N ALA A 149 8.76 -7.00 -13.92
CA ALA A 149 7.37 -6.76 -14.30
C ALA A 149 7.27 -6.06 -15.66
N GLU A 150 8.14 -5.05 -15.91
CA GLU A 150 8.23 -4.41 -17.22
C GLU A 150 8.63 -5.38 -18.33
N HIS A 151 9.56 -6.30 -18.05
CA HIS A 151 10.01 -7.29 -19.03
C HIS A 151 8.88 -8.24 -19.42
N ILE A 152 8.14 -8.77 -18.43
CA ILE A 152 6.97 -9.63 -18.67
C ILE A 152 5.93 -8.90 -19.51
N ARG A 153 5.60 -7.65 -19.14
CA ARG A 153 4.61 -6.84 -19.87
C ARG A 153 4.99 -6.64 -21.35
N LYS A 154 6.28 -6.39 -21.61
CA LYS A 154 6.80 -6.19 -22.98
C LYS A 154 6.91 -7.52 -23.76
N ASN A 155 6.97 -8.67 -23.07
CA ASN A 155 7.17 -9.99 -23.63
C ASN A 155 6.16 -11.01 -23.06
N PRO A 156 4.86 -10.95 -23.41
CA PRO A 156 3.81 -11.77 -22.80
C PRO A 156 3.99 -13.29 -22.97
N ASN A 157 4.78 -13.70 -23.96
CA ASN A 157 5.05 -15.13 -24.26
C ASN A 157 6.36 -15.62 -23.62
N TRP A 158 7.03 -14.79 -22.83
CA TRP A 158 8.27 -15.18 -22.17
C TRP A 158 7.96 -16.07 -20.95
N ASP A 159 8.72 -17.17 -20.80
CA ASP A 159 8.57 -18.06 -19.65
C ASP A 159 9.36 -17.51 -18.45
N PRO A 160 8.67 -17.09 -17.39
CA PRO A 160 9.33 -16.56 -16.18
C PRO A 160 10.28 -17.55 -15.50
N ASN A 161 10.12 -18.86 -15.75
CA ASN A 161 10.95 -19.93 -15.20
C ASN A 161 12.19 -20.22 -16.05
N SER A 162 12.32 -19.63 -17.24
CA SER A 162 13.38 -19.95 -18.22
C SER A 162 14.75 -19.37 -17.89
N ALA A 163 14.87 -18.47 -16.93
CA ALA A 163 16.15 -17.88 -16.50
C ALA A 163 16.15 -17.51 -15.02
N SER A 164 17.30 -17.68 -14.36
CA SER A 164 17.51 -17.01 -13.05
C SER A 164 17.61 -15.50 -13.30
N ILE A 165 16.59 -14.75 -12.90
CA ILE A 165 16.53 -13.33 -13.17
C ILE A 165 17.01 -12.56 -11.95
N PRO A 166 18.19 -11.95 -12.00
CA PRO A 166 18.68 -11.07 -10.93
C PRO A 166 17.87 -9.77 -10.79
N MET A 167 16.80 -9.59 -11.63
CA MET A 167 16.11 -8.30 -11.82
C MET A 167 14.75 -8.21 -11.12
N LYS A 168 14.37 -9.20 -10.30
CA LYS A 168 13.04 -9.22 -9.64
C LYS A 168 12.81 -7.99 -8.75
N HIS A 169 13.85 -7.58 -8.02
CA HIS A 169 13.79 -6.50 -7.02
C HIS A 169 14.44 -5.19 -7.50
N ILE A 170 14.74 -5.05 -8.81
CA ILE A 170 15.26 -3.79 -9.34
C ILE A 170 14.09 -2.88 -9.67
N LEU A 171 13.85 -1.91 -8.80
CA LEU A 171 12.81 -0.91 -9.01
C LEU A 171 13.15 0.00 -10.18
N VAL A 172 12.17 0.22 -11.04
CA VAL A 172 12.23 1.23 -12.13
C VAL A 172 11.55 2.52 -11.74
N ARG A 173 10.78 2.50 -10.64
CA ARG A 173 10.08 3.66 -10.10
C ARG A 173 10.01 3.54 -8.57
N ALA A 174 10.45 4.59 -7.88
CA ALA A 174 10.41 4.69 -6.43
C ALA A 174 10.33 6.15 -5.99
N VAL A 175 9.73 6.40 -4.84
CA VAL A 175 9.63 7.70 -4.19
C VAL A 175 11.02 8.16 -3.74
N GLY A 176 11.38 9.41 -4.03
CA GLY A 176 12.64 10.04 -3.57
C GLY A 176 13.86 9.80 -4.46
N ILE A 177 13.77 9.01 -5.52
CA ILE A 177 14.90 8.71 -6.42
C ILE A 177 15.03 9.77 -7.52
N HIS A 178 13.92 10.28 -8.02
CA HIS A 178 13.87 11.33 -9.04
C HIS A 178 13.09 12.55 -8.52
N GLU A 179 13.31 13.71 -9.13
CA GLU A 179 12.65 14.97 -8.78
C GLU A 179 11.12 14.87 -8.88
N ALA A 180 10.62 14.11 -9.85
CA ALA A 180 9.21 13.81 -10.02
C ALA A 180 8.97 12.30 -10.06
N VAL A 181 7.82 11.86 -9.57
CA VAL A 181 7.35 10.49 -9.62
C VAL A 181 5.90 10.47 -10.09
N GLU A 182 5.54 9.47 -10.87
CA GLU A 182 4.17 9.20 -11.29
C GLU A 182 3.66 7.97 -10.55
N ALA A 183 2.55 8.11 -9.82
CA ALA A 183 1.87 7.00 -9.18
C ALA A 183 0.87 6.36 -10.15
N ASP A 184 0.81 5.03 -10.17
CA ASP A 184 -0.29 4.33 -10.82
C ASP A 184 -1.50 4.37 -9.89
N VAL A 185 -2.64 4.84 -10.41
CA VAL A 185 -3.87 5.04 -9.61
C VAL A 185 -5.02 4.25 -10.21
N TYR A 186 -5.79 3.63 -9.34
CA TYR A 186 -6.98 2.88 -9.70
C TYR A 186 -8.13 3.24 -8.77
N GLU A 187 -9.33 3.41 -9.33
CA GLU A 187 -10.55 3.71 -8.59
C GLU A 187 -11.58 2.61 -8.81
N MET A 188 -12.21 2.15 -7.74
CA MET A 188 -13.25 1.14 -7.81
C MET A 188 -14.35 1.38 -6.78
N GLN A 189 -15.53 0.78 -7.01
CA GLN A 189 -16.56 0.66 -6.00
C GLN A 189 -16.37 -0.63 -5.21
N PRO A 190 -15.96 -0.55 -3.94
CA PRO A 190 -15.85 -1.71 -3.09
C PRO A 190 -17.22 -2.19 -2.66
N LEU A 191 -17.31 -3.48 -2.30
CA LEU A 191 -18.53 -4.11 -1.81
C LEU A 191 -18.41 -4.40 -0.31
N PRO A 192 -19.53 -4.42 0.44
CA PRO A 192 -19.53 -4.96 1.80
C PRO A 192 -19.09 -6.42 1.78
N GLY A 193 -18.14 -6.77 2.62
CA GLY A 193 -17.51 -8.08 2.66
C GLY A 193 -16.15 -8.15 1.97
N ASP A 194 -15.78 -7.13 1.21
CA ASP A 194 -14.43 -7.04 0.65
C ASP A 194 -13.39 -6.92 1.77
N LEU A 195 -12.26 -7.56 1.55
CA LEU A 195 -11.08 -7.42 2.37
C LEU A 195 -9.93 -6.96 1.48
N VAL A 196 -9.21 -5.95 1.92
CA VAL A 196 -8.08 -5.38 1.17
C VAL A 196 -6.80 -5.58 1.98
N ILE A 197 -5.73 -5.98 1.29
CA ILE A 197 -4.43 -6.23 1.89
C ILE A 197 -3.41 -5.30 1.22
N LEU A 198 -2.62 -4.58 2.02
CA LEU A 198 -1.42 -3.90 1.56
C LEU A 198 -0.22 -4.61 2.16
N CYS A 199 0.85 -4.80 1.40
CA CYS A 199 2.05 -5.47 1.91
C CYS A 199 3.32 -4.98 1.20
N SER A 200 4.46 -5.10 1.90
CA SER A 200 5.79 -4.99 1.30
C SER A 200 6.18 -6.27 0.57
N ASP A 201 7.27 -6.20 -0.21
CA ASP A 201 7.79 -7.33 -1.00
C ASP A 201 8.24 -8.50 -0.13
N GLY A 202 8.68 -8.26 1.12
CA GLY A 202 9.05 -9.32 2.05
C GLY A 202 7.91 -10.30 2.37
N LEU A 203 6.65 -9.92 2.15
CA LEU A 203 5.51 -10.85 2.19
C LEU A 203 5.43 -11.67 0.89
N THR A 204 5.42 -11.00 -0.25
CA THR A 204 5.14 -11.61 -1.56
C THR A 204 6.33 -12.35 -2.17
N ASP A 205 7.52 -12.14 -1.65
CA ASP A 205 8.70 -12.95 -1.94
C ASP A 205 8.66 -14.32 -1.26
N MET A 206 7.99 -14.38 -0.11
CA MET A 206 7.88 -15.61 0.67
C MET A 206 6.59 -16.37 0.40
N LEU A 207 5.49 -15.68 0.14
CA LEU A 207 4.16 -16.26 -0.04
C LEU A 207 3.64 -16.01 -1.45
N SER A 208 3.09 -17.05 -2.08
CA SER A 208 2.31 -16.90 -3.30
C SER A 208 0.95 -16.27 -3.00
N ASP A 209 0.28 -15.73 -4.04
CA ASP A 209 -1.06 -15.15 -3.91
C ASP A 209 -2.06 -16.17 -3.36
N ASP A 210 -1.96 -17.45 -3.75
CA ASP A 210 -2.80 -18.54 -3.22
C ASP A 210 -2.57 -18.76 -1.71
N GLU A 211 -1.33 -18.67 -1.23
CA GLU A 211 -1.02 -18.83 0.19
C GLU A 211 -1.50 -17.64 1.00
N ILE A 212 -1.36 -16.42 0.48
CA ILE A 212 -1.93 -15.20 1.08
C ILE A 212 -3.45 -15.35 1.18
N HIS A 213 -4.09 -15.77 0.10
CA HIS A 213 -5.53 -16.00 0.04
C HIS A 213 -5.99 -17.04 1.09
N GLN A 214 -5.34 -18.19 1.17
CA GLN A 214 -5.67 -19.23 2.15
C GLN A 214 -5.47 -18.75 3.58
N ALA A 215 -4.42 -17.96 3.84
CA ALA A 215 -4.17 -17.38 5.14
C ALA A 215 -5.30 -16.43 5.57
N VAL A 216 -5.84 -15.64 4.65
CA VAL A 216 -6.98 -14.75 4.91
C VAL A 216 -8.28 -15.53 5.11
N LEU A 217 -8.57 -16.52 4.24
CA LEU A 217 -9.77 -17.35 4.33
C LEU A 217 -9.84 -18.19 5.60
N ALA A 218 -8.72 -18.46 6.26
CA ALA A 218 -8.70 -19.13 7.57
C ALA A 218 -9.43 -18.33 8.66
N GLY A 219 -9.75 -17.04 8.42
CA GLY A 219 -10.52 -16.18 9.31
C GLY A 219 -9.78 -15.81 10.59
N GLY A 220 -10.51 -15.28 11.54
CA GLY A 220 -10.04 -14.73 12.81
C GLY A 220 -10.16 -13.21 12.85
N GLU A 221 -9.72 -12.60 13.97
CA GLU A 221 -9.61 -11.15 14.07
C GLU A 221 -8.52 -10.63 13.10
N LEU A 222 -8.63 -9.40 12.64
CA LEU A 222 -7.70 -8.86 11.62
C LEU A 222 -6.24 -8.84 12.11
N GLU A 223 -6.02 -8.63 13.39
CA GLU A 223 -4.70 -8.73 14.02
C GLU A 223 -4.11 -10.14 13.93
N GLU A 224 -4.95 -11.17 14.04
CA GLU A 224 -4.54 -12.57 13.87
C GLU A 224 -4.22 -12.87 12.41
N VAL A 225 -4.98 -12.30 11.47
CA VAL A 225 -4.71 -12.43 10.03
C VAL A 225 -3.37 -11.80 9.68
N CYS A 226 -3.11 -10.55 10.10
CA CYS A 226 -1.82 -9.88 9.89
C CYS A 226 -0.67 -10.69 10.52
N SER A 227 -0.87 -11.19 11.74
CA SER A 227 0.12 -12.00 12.44
C SER A 227 0.43 -13.28 11.68
N ARG A 228 -0.59 -13.98 11.20
CA ARG A 228 -0.45 -15.20 10.41
C ARG A 228 0.35 -14.97 9.13
N LEU A 229 0.03 -13.90 8.38
CA LEU A 229 0.74 -13.57 7.15
C LEU A 229 2.24 -13.32 7.41
N VAL A 230 2.55 -12.47 8.39
CA VAL A 230 3.92 -12.14 8.76
C VAL A 230 4.67 -13.37 9.28
N ASP A 231 4.04 -14.17 10.14
CA ASP A 231 4.66 -15.37 10.71
C ASP A 231 4.94 -16.43 9.62
N MET A 232 4.02 -16.66 8.68
CA MET A 232 4.21 -17.56 7.53
C MET A 232 5.39 -17.11 6.65
N ALA A 233 5.51 -15.81 6.35
CA ALA A 233 6.64 -15.28 5.59
C ALA A 233 7.96 -15.51 6.34
N ASN A 234 7.97 -15.27 7.64
CA ASN A 234 9.12 -15.51 8.50
C ASN A 234 9.51 -17.00 8.59
N GLU A 235 8.55 -17.91 8.63
CA GLU A 235 8.77 -19.35 8.64
C GLU A 235 9.39 -19.84 7.32
N LYS A 236 9.06 -19.22 6.21
CA LYS A 236 9.66 -19.50 4.89
C LYS A 236 11.03 -18.88 4.65
N GLY A 237 11.54 -18.16 5.63
CA GLY A 237 12.92 -17.65 5.59
C GLY A 237 13.06 -16.22 6.06
N GLY A 238 12.01 -15.36 5.94
CA GLY A 238 12.02 -13.98 6.39
C GLY A 238 13.23 -13.22 5.85
N LEU A 239 13.42 -13.24 4.53
CA LEU A 239 14.62 -12.71 3.88
C LEU A 239 14.71 -11.19 3.95
N ASP A 240 13.55 -10.53 4.07
CA ASP A 240 13.43 -9.09 4.19
C ASP A 240 12.51 -8.67 5.34
N ASN A 241 12.37 -7.36 5.56
CA ASN A 241 11.32 -6.79 6.39
C ASN A 241 9.97 -7.19 5.83
N VAL A 242 9.02 -7.52 6.68
CA VAL A 242 7.70 -8.03 6.30
C VAL A 242 6.63 -7.16 6.92
N THR A 243 5.84 -6.52 6.08
CA THR A 243 4.71 -5.69 6.53
C THR A 243 3.42 -6.11 5.84
N ALA A 244 2.37 -6.28 6.63
CA ALA A 244 1.01 -6.52 6.16
C ALA A 244 0.02 -5.61 6.88
N VAL A 245 -0.82 -4.93 6.11
CA VAL A 245 -1.98 -4.17 6.55
C VAL A 245 -3.21 -4.81 5.93
N VAL A 246 -4.22 -5.08 6.74
CA VAL A 246 -5.47 -5.68 6.29
C VAL A 246 -6.63 -4.80 6.76
N PHE A 247 -7.57 -4.49 5.88
CA PHE A 247 -8.80 -3.85 6.27
C PHE A 247 -10.03 -4.50 5.63
N PHE A 248 -11.11 -4.56 6.39
CA PHE A 248 -12.37 -5.17 6.02
C PHE A 248 -13.45 -4.10 5.84
N LEU A 249 -14.27 -4.23 4.81
CA LEU A 249 -15.35 -3.30 4.50
C LEU A 249 -16.70 -3.85 4.94
N GLN A 250 -17.34 -3.14 5.87
CA GLN A 250 -18.66 -3.48 6.38
C GLN A 250 -19.72 -2.48 5.93
N LYS A 251 -20.91 -2.97 5.64
CA LYS A 251 -22.05 -2.09 5.37
C LYS A 251 -22.39 -1.30 6.63
N GLU A 252 -22.48 0.01 6.48
CA GLU A 252 -22.98 0.87 7.56
C GLU A 252 -24.45 0.55 7.81
N GLU A 253 -24.79 -0.04 8.96
CA GLU A 253 -26.19 -0.18 9.38
C GLU A 253 -26.70 1.24 9.67
N LYS A 254 -27.52 1.77 8.76
CA LYS A 254 -28.29 3.00 9.04
C LYS A 254 -29.13 2.74 10.28
N GLY A 255 -28.71 3.34 11.39
CA GLY A 255 -29.24 3.09 12.71
C GLY A 255 -30.78 3.13 12.75
N LEU A 256 -31.34 2.22 13.49
CA LEU A 256 -32.77 2.03 13.82
C LEU A 256 -33.46 3.30 14.37
N LEU A 257 -32.73 4.37 14.64
CA LEU A 257 -33.22 5.64 15.21
C LEU A 257 -34.17 6.40 14.25
N HIS A 258 -34.15 6.16 12.95
CA HIS A 258 -35.10 6.82 12.04
C HIS A 258 -36.50 6.15 12.04
N LYS A 259 -36.64 4.94 12.61
CA LYS A 259 -37.95 4.27 12.74
C LYS A 259 -38.73 4.66 13.99
N LEU A 260 -38.11 5.32 14.96
CA LEU A 260 -38.76 5.67 16.24
C LEU A 260 -39.26 7.13 16.31
N PHE A 261 -38.85 8.00 15.37
CA PHE A 261 -39.29 9.42 15.40
C PHE A 261 -39.94 9.91 14.09
N GLY A 262 -40.29 9.02 13.20
CA GLY A 262 -40.94 9.33 11.90
C GLY A 262 -42.44 9.03 11.88
N SER A 263 -43.20 9.42 12.93
CA SER A 263 -44.65 9.41 12.89
C SER A 263 -45.18 10.51 13.81
N LYS A 264 -45.30 11.71 13.27
CA LYS A 264 -46.39 12.66 13.63
C LYS A 264 -46.62 13.59 12.46
#